data_13954ac775040f620520243b3f8c6117
#
_entry.id   13954ac775040f620520243b3f8c6117
#
_cell.length_a   1.000
_cell.length_b   1.000
_cell.length_c   1.000
_cell.angle_alpha   90.00
_cell.angle_beta   90.00
_cell.angle_gamma   90.00
#
_symmetry.space_group_name_H-M   'P 1'
#
loop_
_entity.id
_entity.type
_entity.pdbx_description
1 polymer ?
#
loop_
_entity_poly.entity_id
_entity_poly.type
_entity_poly.pdbx_seq_one_letter_code
_entity_poly.pdbx_strand_id
1 'polypeptide(L)'
;TRTFQLSSLSTENARELDPGNQFFSHAHVRRLEAEAIRDAMLLISDSLNRAPVTGSEGGNSPHRSIYVSIIRNRLDSFLSIFDAPVPTSTQGRRNQTNVPEQSLALMNDPFVISLANGLAQRVRSDANLKTPEEQIGRMFQLALNREASPGEIERAKVFINGTTTQQQAARSKADALRKKTDRVLAEAVVIREPARKRLLAQRKKEEKKPKPAGPKPLAAWDFGKGTEDLVGNLNLNLHGTAKVKNGMLILDGR
;
A
#
# COMPACT_ATOMS: atom_id res chain seq x y z
N THR A 1 4.03 14.22 -35.30
CA THR A 1 3.24 14.99 -36.27
C THR A 1 2.73 16.28 -35.66
N ARG A 2 2.49 17.29 -36.47
CA ARG A 2 1.96 18.59 -36.02
C ARG A 2 0.59 18.43 -35.33
N THR A 3 -0.25 17.52 -35.81
CA THR A 3 -1.55 17.20 -35.24
C THR A 3 -1.47 16.79 -33.76
N PHE A 4 -0.40 16.11 -33.36
CA PHE A 4 -0.18 15.69 -31.97
C PHE A 4 0.18 16.88 -31.05
N GLN A 5 0.64 17.98 -31.63
CA GLN A 5 1.05 19.19 -30.89
C GLN A 5 -0.07 20.25 -30.83
N LEU A 6 -1.24 19.98 -31.41
CA LEU A 6 -2.36 20.90 -31.36
C LEU A 6 -2.88 21.06 -29.93
N SER A 7 -3.40 22.25 -29.64
CA SER A 7 -4.19 22.46 -28.42
C SER A 7 -5.43 21.59 -28.42
N SER A 8 -5.85 21.10 -27.27
CA SER A 8 -7.14 20.44 -27.09
C SER A 8 -8.32 21.42 -26.99
N LEU A 9 -8.01 22.73 -26.89
CA LEU A 9 -9.02 23.77 -26.87
C LEU A 9 -9.46 24.08 -28.31
N SER A 10 -10.73 23.86 -28.60
CA SER A 10 -11.34 24.22 -29.88
C SER A 10 -11.59 25.72 -29.91
N THR A 11 -11.25 26.38 -31.03
CA THR A 11 -11.66 27.75 -31.30
C THR A 11 -13.14 27.80 -31.67
N GLU A 12 -13.79 28.95 -31.52
CA GLU A 12 -15.21 29.13 -31.84
C GLU A 12 -15.49 28.80 -33.31
N ASN A 13 -14.66 29.31 -34.21
CA ASN A 13 -14.73 29.03 -35.64
C ASN A 13 -14.56 27.52 -35.98
N ALA A 14 -13.67 26.82 -35.26
CA ALA A 14 -13.51 25.37 -35.42
C ALA A 14 -14.71 24.57 -34.92
N ARG A 15 -15.42 25.04 -33.89
CA ARG A 15 -16.65 24.38 -33.40
C ARG A 15 -17.80 24.54 -34.38
N GLU A 16 -17.89 25.67 -35.08
CA GLU A 16 -18.92 25.90 -36.08
C GLU A 16 -18.67 25.12 -37.38
N LEU A 17 -17.42 25.11 -37.86
CA LEU A 17 -17.06 24.50 -39.15
C LEU A 17 -16.78 22.99 -39.05
N ASP A 18 -16.28 22.52 -37.93
CA ASP A 18 -15.91 21.12 -37.72
C ASP A 18 -16.30 20.64 -36.30
N PRO A 19 -17.59 20.59 -35.96
CA PRO A 19 -18.05 20.21 -34.63
C PRO A 19 -17.64 18.78 -34.24
N GLY A 20 -17.43 17.90 -35.22
CA GLY A 20 -16.97 16.52 -35.01
C GLY A 20 -15.46 16.34 -35.00
N ASN A 21 -14.69 17.45 -35.16
CA ASN A 21 -13.23 17.43 -35.28
C ASN A 21 -12.70 16.41 -36.30
N GLN A 22 -13.40 16.28 -37.44
CA GLN A 22 -13.04 15.34 -38.51
C GLN A 22 -11.79 15.77 -39.26
N PHE A 23 -11.56 17.08 -39.33
CA PHE A 23 -10.39 17.68 -39.98
C PHE A 23 -9.22 17.96 -39.02
N PHE A 24 -9.29 17.45 -37.79
CA PHE A 24 -8.22 17.61 -36.78
C PHE A 24 -7.88 19.09 -36.51
N SER A 25 -8.89 19.93 -36.38
CA SER A 25 -8.73 21.33 -36.02
C SER A 25 -8.12 21.57 -34.64
N HIS A 26 -8.29 20.57 -33.74
CA HIS A 26 -7.72 20.55 -32.40
C HIS A 26 -7.39 19.10 -31.99
N ALA A 27 -6.59 18.92 -30.95
CA ALA A 27 -6.27 17.61 -30.41
C ALA A 27 -7.50 17.00 -29.72
N HIS A 28 -7.77 15.72 -29.97
CA HIS A 28 -8.79 14.99 -29.21
C HIS A 28 -8.37 14.85 -27.75
N VAL A 29 -9.25 15.21 -26.84
CA VAL A 29 -9.07 14.92 -25.42
C VAL A 29 -9.19 13.40 -25.23
N ARG A 30 -8.13 12.80 -24.72
CA ARG A 30 -8.08 11.38 -24.38
C ARG A 30 -7.84 11.24 -22.90
N ARG A 31 -8.58 10.35 -22.27
CA ARG A 31 -8.32 9.94 -20.92
C ARG A 31 -7.03 9.10 -20.88
N LEU A 32 -6.21 9.32 -19.85
CA LEU A 32 -5.05 8.48 -19.58
C LEU A 32 -5.51 7.07 -19.15
N GLU A 33 -4.77 6.07 -19.56
CA GLU A 33 -4.95 4.69 -19.11
C GLU A 33 -4.48 4.54 -17.66
N ALA A 34 -5.02 3.54 -16.95
CA ALA A 34 -4.74 3.30 -15.54
C ALA A 34 -3.23 3.25 -15.23
N GLU A 35 -2.48 2.55 -16.07
CA GLU A 35 -1.03 2.41 -15.94
C GLU A 35 -0.31 3.74 -16.14
N ALA A 36 -0.80 4.55 -17.08
CA ALA A 36 -0.23 5.88 -17.32
C ALA A 36 -0.55 6.85 -16.18
N ILE A 37 -1.74 6.78 -15.59
CA ILE A 37 -2.11 7.57 -14.41
C ILE A 37 -1.19 7.21 -13.23
N ARG A 38 -1.01 5.92 -12.95
CA ARG A 38 -0.15 5.45 -11.87
C ARG A 38 1.31 5.87 -12.08
N ASP A 39 1.86 5.64 -13.27
CA ASP A 39 3.24 6.00 -13.60
C ASP A 39 3.47 7.52 -13.55
N ALA A 40 2.49 8.32 -14.00
CA ALA A 40 2.53 9.78 -13.90
C ALA A 40 2.56 10.24 -12.44
N MET A 41 1.73 9.67 -11.56
CA MET A 41 1.74 10.01 -10.14
C MET A 41 3.06 9.65 -9.46
N LEU A 42 3.66 8.50 -9.78
CA LEU A 42 5.00 8.14 -9.32
C LEU A 42 6.07 9.13 -9.81
N LEU A 43 5.96 9.56 -11.06
CA LEU A 43 6.90 10.51 -11.66
C LEU A 43 6.82 11.90 -11.01
N ILE A 44 5.62 12.43 -10.83
CA ILE A 44 5.44 13.77 -10.26
C ILE A 44 5.79 13.83 -8.77
N SER A 45 5.61 12.74 -8.05
CA SER A 45 6.01 12.60 -6.65
C SER A 45 7.51 12.34 -6.45
N ASP A 46 8.28 12.22 -7.55
CA ASP A 46 9.70 11.85 -7.56
C ASP A 46 9.99 10.46 -6.96
N SER A 47 8.98 9.58 -7.00
CA SER A 47 9.07 8.23 -6.44
C SER A 47 9.30 7.16 -7.51
N LEU A 48 9.29 7.53 -8.81
CA LEU A 48 9.40 6.57 -9.90
C LEU A 48 10.82 6.00 -10.03
N ASN A 49 10.96 4.72 -9.75
CA ASN A 49 12.18 3.98 -10.08
C ASN A 49 12.12 3.46 -11.52
N ARG A 50 13.05 3.92 -12.37
CA ARG A 50 13.14 3.53 -13.78
C ARG A 50 14.01 2.34 -14.04
N ALA A 51 14.66 1.79 -13.01
CA ALA A 51 15.48 0.60 -13.17
C ALA A 51 14.64 -0.59 -13.66
N PRO A 52 15.17 -1.40 -14.59
CA PRO A 52 14.48 -2.62 -14.98
C PRO A 52 14.39 -3.61 -13.82
N VAL A 53 13.27 -4.31 -13.74
CA VAL A 53 13.01 -5.32 -12.72
C VAL A 53 12.98 -6.70 -13.35
N THR A 54 13.64 -7.66 -12.73
CA THR A 54 13.53 -9.07 -13.08
C THR A 54 12.41 -9.70 -12.26
N GLY A 55 11.27 -10.00 -12.92
CA GLY A 55 10.10 -10.56 -12.28
C GLY A 55 8.93 -9.58 -12.22
N SER A 56 8.01 -9.79 -11.27
CA SER A 56 6.81 -8.97 -11.09
C SER A 56 6.78 -8.32 -9.72
N GLU A 57 6.18 -7.13 -9.66
CA GLU A 57 6.09 -6.26 -8.49
C GLU A 57 4.65 -6.15 -7.98
N GLY A 58 4.49 -5.72 -6.73
CA GLY A 58 3.18 -5.36 -6.18
C GLY A 58 2.69 -4.00 -6.68
N GLY A 59 1.39 -3.73 -6.55
CA GLY A 59 0.77 -2.47 -6.97
C GLY A 59 1.35 -1.22 -6.31
N ASN A 60 1.88 -1.32 -5.10
CA ASN A 60 2.51 -0.21 -4.38
C ASN A 60 4.00 -0.03 -4.68
N SER A 61 4.56 -0.82 -5.60
CA SER A 61 5.97 -0.71 -6.00
C SER A 61 6.27 0.65 -6.63
N PRO A 62 7.48 1.21 -6.42
CA PRO A 62 7.89 2.45 -7.07
C PRO A 62 8.25 2.27 -8.55
N HIS A 63 8.24 1.06 -9.08
CA HIS A 63 8.54 0.78 -10.47
C HIS A 63 7.35 1.06 -11.40
N ARG A 64 7.64 1.13 -12.69
CA ARG A 64 6.62 1.35 -13.71
C ARG A 64 5.54 0.26 -13.68
N SER A 65 4.33 0.64 -14.03
CA SER A 65 3.16 -0.25 -14.05
C SER A 65 3.31 -1.48 -14.95
N ILE A 66 4.21 -1.43 -15.94
CA ILE A 66 4.56 -2.59 -16.77
C ILE A 66 5.11 -3.78 -15.97
N TYR A 67 5.67 -3.53 -14.77
CA TYR A 67 6.20 -4.57 -13.89
C TYR A 67 5.19 -5.03 -12.82
N VAL A 68 4.02 -4.38 -12.73
CA VAL A 68 3.00 -4.79 -11.76
C VAL A 68 2.45 -6.17 -12.15
N SER A 69 2.41 -7.05 -11.15
CA SER A 69 1.92 -8.42 -11.31
C SER A 69 0.46 -8.44 -11.75
N ILE A 70 0.18 -9.08 -12.86
CA ILE A 70 -1.17 -9.32 -13.37
C ILE A 70 -1.53 -10.78 -13.10
N ILE A 71 -2.33 -11.01 -12.07
CA ILE A 71 -2.84 -12.33 -11.72
C ILE A 71 -4.27 -12.47 -12.22
N ARG A 72 -4.59 -13.58 -12.88
CA ARG A 72 -5.86 -13.81 -13.56
C ARG A 72 -7.10 -13.48 -12.73
N ASN A 73 -7.08 -13.83 -11.45
CA ASN A 73 -8.21 -13.64 -10.53
C ASN A 73 -8.01 -12.46 -9.56
N ARG A 74 -6.94 -11.70 -9.68
CA ARG A 74 -6.61 -10.58 -8.79
C ARG A 74 -5.87 -9.50 -9.56
N LEU A 75 -6.62 -8.55 -10.09
CA LEU A 75 -6.04 -7.31 -10.60
C LEU A 75 -5.72 -6.38 -9.43
N ASP A 76 -4.70 -5.55 -9.58
CA ASP A 76 -4.42 -4.47 -8.64
C ASP A 76 -5.63 -3.56 -8.48
N SER A 77 -5.97 -3.16 -7.24
CA SER A 77 -7.19 -2.41 -6.94
C SER A 77 -7.20 -1.05 -7.59
N PHE A 78 -6.06 -0.32 -7.55
CA PHE A 78 -5.96 0.99 -8.18
C PHE A 78 -6.12 0.90 -9.70
N LEU A 79 -5.40 -0.02 -10.34
CA LEU A 79 -5.52 -0.24 -11.79
C LEU A 79 -6.95 -0.64 -12.19
N SER A 80 -7.62 -1.48 -11.39
CA SER A 80 -9.00 -1.91 -11.64
C SER A 80 -9.99 -0.74 -11.61
N ILE A 81 -9.86 0.17 -10.64
CA ILE A 81 -10.72 1.35 -10.51
C ILE A 81 -10.59 2.28 -11.74
N PHE A 82 -9.40 2.32 -12.35
CA PHE A 82 -9.12 3.14 -13.54
C PHE A 82 -9.22 2.38 -14.86
N ASP A 83 -10.06 1.37 -14.93
CA ASP A 83 -10.41 0.62 -16.16
C ASP A 83 -9.25 -0.17 -16.78
N ALA A 84 -8.29 -0.64 -16.00
CA ALA A 84 -7.30 -1.58 -16.53
C ALA A 84 -8.00 -2.87 -17.03
N PRO A 85 -7.53 -3.47 -18.14
CA PRO A 85 -8.18 -4.64 -18.71
C PRO A 85 -8.21 -5.82 -17.74
N VAL A 86 -9.36 -6.47 -17.64
CA VAL A 86 -9.50 -7.70 -16.85
C VAL A 86 -8.76 -8.83 -17.56
N PRO A 87 -7.79 -9.51 -16.91
CA PRO A 87 -6.91 -10.48 -17.58
C PRO A 87 -7.57 -11.82 -17.93
N THR A 88 -8.88 -11.95 -17.71
CA THR A 88 -9.65 -13.17 -17.99
C THR A 88 -10.27 -13.20 -19.36
N SER A 89 -10.35 -12.07 -20.07
CA SER A 89 -10.97 -11.96 -21.40
C SER A 89 -10.18 -11.03 -22.30
N THR A 90 -10.19 -11.35 -23.60
CA THR A 90 -9.68 -10.45 -24.64
C THR A 90 -10.66 -9.30 -24.85
N GLN A 91 -10.15 -8.08 -24.85
CA GLN A 91 -10.94 -6.88 -25.12
C GLN A 91 -10.38 -6.17 -26.35
N GLY A 92 -11.22 -5.91 -27.35
CA GLY A 92 -10.82 -5.16 -28.55
C GLY A 92 -10.61 -3.67 -28.28
N ARG A 93 -11.21 -3.13 -27.22
CA ARG A 93 -11.06 -1.75 -26.78
C ARG A 93 -11.14 -1.67 -25.26
N ARG A 94 -10.31 -0.82 -24.65
CA ARG A 94 -10.39 -0.55 -23.22
C ARG A 94 -11.65 0.22 -22.86
N ASN A 95 -12.24 -0.12 -21.73
CA ASN A 95 -13.33 0.66 -21.16
C ASN A 95 -12.82 2.05 -20.75
N GLN A 96 -13.69 3.03 -20.76
CA GLN A 96 -13.43 4.38 -20.26
C GLN A 96 -14.67 4.81 -19.48
N THR A 97 -14.63 4.56 -18.18
CA THR A 97 -15.72 4.96 -17.29
C THR A 97 -15.38 6.25 -16.56
N ASN A 98 -16.40 6.97 -16.14
CA ASN A 98 -16.24 8.10 -15.23
C ASN A 98 -17.18 7.87 -14.05
N VAL A 99 -16.65 7.24 -13.01
CA VAL A 99 -17.42 6.79 -11.84
C VAL A 99 -16.90 7.46 -10.57
N PRO A 100 -17.76 7.68 -9.57
CA PRO A 100 -17.40 8.32 -8.31
C PRO A 100 -16.24 7.62 -7.57
N GLU A 101 -16.13 6.31 -7.71
CA GLU A 101 -15.08 5.50 -7.08
C GLU A 101 -13.68 5.95 -7.47
N GLN A 102 -13.49 6.46 -8.69
CA GLN A 102 -12.20 6.98 -9.16
C GLN A 102 -11.80 8.25 -8.41
N SER A 103 -12.75 9.16 -8.18
CA SER A 103 -12.52 10.36 -7.39
C SER A 103 -12.27 10.03 -5.92
N LEU A 104 -13.00 9.07 -5.38
CA LEU A 104 -12.80 8.60 -4.00
C LEU A 104 -11.45 7.91 -3.82
N ALA A 105 -11.00 7.13 -4.79
CA ALA A 105 -9.68 6.52 -4.78
C ALA A 105 -8.57 7.58 -4.78
N LEU A 106 -8.66 8.59 -5.64
CA LEU A 106 -7.68 9.69 -5.65
C LEU A 106 -7.62 10.47 -4.34
N MET A 107 -8.70 10.49 -3.56
CA MET A 107 -8.75 11.20 -2.28
C MET A 107 -8.35 10.35 -1.07
N ASN A 108 -8.57 9.04 -1.11
CA ASN A 108 -8.51 8.19 0.08
C ASN A 108 -7.56 6.98 -0.03
N ASP A 109 -7.12 6.63 -1.25
CA ASP A 109 -6.23 5.48 -1.41
C ASP A 109 -4.87 5.74 -0.73
N PRO A 110 -4.39 4.86 0.16
CA PRO A 110 -3.11 5.03 0.85
C PRO A 110 -1.92 5.20 -0.08
N PHE A 111 -1.93 4.54 -1.24
CA PHE A 111 -0.90 4.70 -2.26
C PHE A 111 -0.89 6.13 -2.81
N VAL A 112 -2.07 6.67 -3.18
CA VAL A 112 -2.19 8.05 -3.68
C VAL A 112 -1.79 9.06 -2.61
N ILE A 113 -2.22 8.87 -1.37
CA ILE A 113 -1.83 9.74 -0.24
C ILE A 113 -0.31 9.74 -0.03
N SER A 114 0.32 8.57 -0.15
CA SER A 114 1.79 8.46 -0.07
C SER A 114 2.48 9.26 -1.17
N LEU A 115 2.01 9.18 -2.41
CA LEU A 115 2.54 9.94 -3.54
C LEU A 115 2.28 11.44 -3.42
N ALA A 116 1.11 11.83 -2.90
CA ALA A 116 0.80 13.23 -2.60
C ALA A 116 1.77 13.82 -1.56
N ASN A 117 2.13 13.04 -0.53
CA ASN A 117 3.16 13.42 0.43
C ASN A 117 4.54 13.59 -0.24
N GLY A 118 4.91 12.68 -1.16
CA GLY A 118 6.12 12.81 -1.97
C GLY A 118 6.15 14.10 -2.79
N LEU A 119 5.06 14.40 -3.50
CA LEU A 119 4.92 15.67 -4.24
C LEU A 119 5.05 16.89 -3.32
N ALA A 120 4.41 16.86 -2.16
CA ALA A 120 4.50 17.95 -1.19
C ALA A 120 5.94 18.14 -0.67
N GLN A 121 6.66 17.05 -0.40
CA GLN A 121 8.06 17.10 -0.01
C GLN A 121 8.94 17.65 -1.13
N ARG A 122 8.76 17.18 -2.37
CA ARG A 122 9.48 17.66 -3.55
C ARG A 122 9.35 19.16 -3.73
N VAL A 123 8.14 19.70 -3.60
CA VAL A 123 7.88 21.14 -3.75
C VAL A 123 8.43 21.94 -2.56
N ARG A 124 8.32 21.42 -1.32
CA ARG A 124 8.86 22.09 -0.13
C ARG A 124 10.39 22.12 -0.09
N SER A 125 11.04 21.13 -0.65
CA SER A 125 12.51 21.04 -0.69
C SER A 125 13.13 21.92 -1.78
N ASP A 126 12.33 22.50 -2.70
CA ASP A 126 12.83 23.42 -3.72
C ASP A 126 13.11 24.80 -3.11
N ALA A 127 14.39 25.10 -2.95
CA ALA A 127 14.86 26.37 -2.36
C ALA A 127 14.45 27.63 -3.14
N ASN A 128 14.03 27.49 -4.39
CA ASN A 128 13.57 28.58 -5.22
C ASN A 128 12.11 28.98 -4.95
N LEU A 129 11.32 28.10 -4.32
CA LEU A 129 9.90 28.31 -4.03
C LEU A 129 9.71 28.82 -2.60
N LYS A 130 9.69 30.14 -2.45
CA LYS A 130 9.68 30.80 -1.14
C LYS A 130 8.27 31.07 -0.61
N THR A 131 7.30 31.21 -1.49
CA THR A 131 5.93 31.56 -1.13
C THR A 131 4.97 30.39 -1.35
N PRO A 132 3.85 30.30 -0.60
CA PRO A 132 2.81 29.31 -0.84
C PRO A 132 2.25 29.35 -2.25
N GLU A 133 2.15 30.54 -2.85
CA GLU A 133 1.66 30.76 -4.20
C GLU A 133 2.58 30.08 -5.24
N GLU A 134 3.89 30.27 -5.10
CA GLU A 134 4.90 29.62 -5.96
C GLU A 134 4.85 28.10 -5.82
N GLN A 135 4.70 27.61 -4.58
CA GLN A 135 4.57 26.17 -4.31
C GLN A 135 3.30 25.59 -4.94
N ILE A 136 2.16 26.27 -4.81
CA ILE A 136 0.90 25.87 -5.46
C ILE A 136 1.05 25.88 -6.98
N GLY A 137 1.60 26.96 -7.54
CA GLY A 137 1.88 27.06 -8.98
C GLY A 137 2.74 25.90 -9.48
N ARG A 138 3.80 25.55 -8.72
CA ARG A 138 4.67 24.43 -9.06
C ARG A 138 3.95 23.08 -9.01
N MET A 139 3.05 22.86 -8.05
CA MET A 139 2.21 21.65 -8.01
C MET A 139 1.32 21.53 -9.24
N PHE A 140 0.71 22.64 -9.70
CA PHE A 140 -0.10 22.65 -10.92
C PHE A 140 0.74 22.35 -12.17
N GLN A 141 1.94 22.92 -12.28
CA GLN A 141 2.87 22.62 -13.38
C GLN A 141 3.27 21.16 -13.41
N LEU A 142 3.61 20.57 -12.26
CA LEU A 142 4.02 19.16 -12.17
C LEU A 142 2.87 18.20 -12.45
N ALA A 143 1.68 18.45 -11.87
CA ALA A 143 0.55 17.54 -11.96
C ALA A 143 -0.27 17.70 -13.24
N LEU A 144 -0.42 18.93 -13.74
CA LEU A 144 -1.33 19.26 -14.85
C LEU A 144 -0.63 19.85 -16.07
N ASN A 145 0.69 20.05 -15.98
CA ASN A 145 1.53 20.65 -17.04
C ASN A 145 1.00 22.02 -17.54
N ARG A 146 0.42 22.80 -16.61
CA ARG A 146 -0.06 24.16 -16.86
C ARG A 146 0.11 25.04 -15.63
N GLU A 147 0.04 26.33 -15.83
CA GLU A 147 -0.01 27.28 -14.73
C GLU A 147 -1.35 27.23 -14.00
N ALA A 148 -1.32 27.54 -12.70
CA ALA A 148 -2.52 27.73 -11.91
C ALA A 148 -3.12 29.10 -12.19
N SER A 149 -4.43 29.17 -12.39
CA SER A 149 -5.13 30.45 -12.45
C SER A 149 -5.15 31.14 -11.08
N PRO A 150 -5.29 32.48 -11.02
CA PRO A 150 -5.37 33.20 -9.74
C PRO A 150 -6.47 32.66 -8.81
N GLY A 151 -7.62 32.28 -9.36
CA GLY A 151 -8.72 31.70 -8.59
C GLY A 151 -8.42 30.29 -8.04
N GLU A 152 -7.59 29.48 -8.72
CA GLU A 152 -7.14 28.19 -8.24
C GLU A 152 -6.14 28.35 -7.09
N ILE A 153 -5.21 29.30 -7.21
CA ILE A 153 -4.27 29.62 -6.14
C ILE A 153 -5.02 30.05 -4.88
N GLU A 154 -6.00 30.94 -5.00
CA GLU A 154 -6.76 31.43 -3.86
C GLU A 154 -7.58 30.31 -3.19
N ARG A 155 -8.26 29.46 -3.97
CA ARG A 155 -8.97 28.30 -3.43
C ARG A 155 -8.03 27.33 -2.70
N ALA A 156 -6.83 27.10 -3.25
CA ALA A 156 -5.84 26.23 -2.60
C ALA A 156 -5.35 26.83 -1.27
N LYS A 157 -5.11 28.16 -1.21
CA LYS A 157 -4.74 28.86 0.03
C LYS A 157 -5.83 28.76 1.10
N VAL A 158 -7.08 29.02 0.74
CA VAL A 158 -8.22 28.89 1.64
C VAL A 158 -8.30 27.46 2.20
N PHE A 159 -8.14 26.45 1.34
CA PHE A 159 -8.14 25.05 1.75
C PHE A 159 -7.00 24.72 2.73
N ILE A 160 -5.78 25.15 2.41
CA ILE A 160 -4.59 24.91 3.26
C ILE A 160 -4.78 25.56 4.64
N ASN A 161 -5.23 26.82 4.67
CA ASN A 161 -5.45 27.55 5.92
C ASN A 161 -6.55 26.90 6.78
N GLY A 162 -7.68 26.54 6.16
CA GLY A 162 -8.78 25.85 6.84
C GLY A 162 -8.36 24.49 7.40
N THR A 163 -7.62 23.71 6.61
CA THR A 163 -7.12 22.40 7.03
C THR A 163 -6.11 22.53 8.17
N THR A 164 -5.22 23.51 8.11
CA THR A 164 -4.22 23.76 9.17
C THR A 164 -4.91 24.06 10.51
N THR A 165 -5.92 24.91 10.50
CA THR A 165 -6.70 25.26 11.70
C THR A 165 -7.40 24.03 12.29
N GLN A 166 -8.04 23.21 11.45
CA GLN A 166 -8.70 21.98 11.88
C GLN A 166 -7.69 20.95 12.44
N GLN A 167 -6.53 20.81 11.80
CA GLN A 167 -5.47 19.93 12.29
C GLN A 167 -4.91 20.37 13.64
N GLN A 168 -4.71 21.67 13.85
CA GLN A 168 -4.25 22.19 15.14
C GLN A 168 -5.29 21.90 16.24
N ALA A 169 -6.58 22.13 15.98
CA ALA A 169 -7.66 21.79 16.90
C ALA A 169 -7.76 20.28 17.19
N ALA A 170 -7.57 19.44 16.17
CA ALA A 170 -7.56 17.99 16.33
C ALA A 170 -6.34 17.52 17.14
N ARG A 171 -5.14 18.06 16.88
CA ARG A 171 -3.92 17.75 17.64
C ARG A 171 -4.06 18.13 19.11
N SER A 172 -4.55 19.32 19.40
CA SER A 172 -4.75 19.75 20.81
C SER A 172 -5.74 18.85 21.55
N LYS A 173 -6.83 18.39 20.89
CA LYS A 173 -7.75 17.40 21.45
C LYS A 173 -7.10 16.05 21.66
N ALA A 174 -6.30 15.57 20.70
CA ALA A 174 -5.57 14.30 20.80
C ALA A 174 -4.54 14.33 21.94
N ASP A 175 -3.80 15.42 22.10
CA ASP A 175 -2.83 15.59 23.19
C ASP A 175 -3.52 15.63 24.55
N ALA A 176 -4.67 16.28 24.66
CA ALA A 176 -5.47 16.29 25.88
C ALA A 176 -5.98 14.89 26.25
N LEU A 177 -6.45 14.13 25.27
CA LEU A 177 -6.89 12.73 25.45
C LEU A 177 -5.70 11.84 25.85
N ARG A 178 -4.55 11.98 25.18
CA ARG A 178 -3.34 11.24 25.50
C ARG A 178 -2.90 11.46 26.94
N LYS A 179 -2.81 12.71 27.38
CA LYS A 179 -2.50 13.04 28.78
C LYS A 179 -3.47 12.38 29.77
N LYS A 180 -4.77 12.37 29.43
CA LYS A 180 -5.80 11.70 30.26
C LYS A 180 -5.60 10.19 30.29
N THR A 181 -5.29 9.58 29.14
CA THR A 181 -5.02 8.13 29.03
C THR A 181 -3.76 7.75 29.80
N ASP A 182 -2.68 8.52 29.66
CA ASP A 182 -1.42 8.27 30.36
C ASP A 182 -1.62 8.32 31.89
N ARG A 183 -2.44 9.26 32.38
CA ARG A 183 -2.79 9.34 33.80
C ARG A 183 -3.55 8.09 34.28
N VAL A 184 -4.57 7.66 33.54
CA VAL A 184 -5.34 6.43 33.86
C VAL A 184 -4.46 5.19 33.80
N LEU A 185 -3.56 5.12 32.82
CA LEU A 185 -2.59 4.01 32.72
C LEU A 185 -1.61 4.01 33.90
N ALA A 186 -1.12 5.16 34.33
CA ALA A 186 -0.25 5.27 35.49
C ALA A 186 -0.96 4.79 36.77
N GLU A 187 -2.22 5.18 36.98
CA GLU A 187 -3.06 4.71 38.10
C GLU A 187 -3.29 3.18 37.99
N ALA A 188 -3.57 2.67 36.81
CA ALA A 188 -3.78 1.24 36.55
C ALA A 188 -2.51 0.40 36.82
N VAL A 189 -1.32 0.92 36.54
CA VAL A 189 -0.04 0.25 36.82
C VAL A 189 0.14 0.00 38.33
N VAL A 190 -0.21 0.97 39.16
CA VAL A 190 -0.12 0.84 40.62
C VAL A 190 -0.97 -0.33 41.13
N ILE A 191 -2.13 -0.56 40.53
CA ILE A 191 -3.05 -1.67 40.91
C ILE A 191 -2.55 -2.99 40.28
N ARG A 192 -2.12 -2.96 39.05
CA ARG A 192 -1.78 -4.15 38.24
C ARG A 192 -0.45 -4.81 38.64
N GLU A 193 0.56 -4.03 38.99
CA GLU A 193 1.89 -4.55 39.33
C GLU A 193 1.91 -5.46 40.57
N PRO A 194 1.25 -5.13 41.70
CA PRO A 194 1.15 -6.04 42.82
C PRO A 194 0.40 -7.32 42.51
N ALA A 195 -0.69 -7.24 41.74
CA ALA A 195 -1.47 -8.40 41.31
C ALA A 195 -0.64 -9.32 40.39
N ARG A 196 0.08 -8.73 39.43
CA ARG A 196 1.00 -9.46 38.55
C ARG A 196 2.10 -10.19 39.32
N LYS A 197 2.73 -9.51 40.29
CA LYS A 197 3.76 -10.14 41.14
C LYS A 197 3.20 -11.32 41.93
N ARG A 198 1.98 -11.20 42.48
CA ARG A 198 1.31 -12.30 43.20
C ARG A 198 1.04 -13.49 42.28
N LEU A 199 0.48 -13.25 41.09
CA LEU A 199 0.20 -14.29 40.11
C LEU A 199 1.46 -15.02 39.62
N LEU A 200 2.52 -14.26 39.35
CA LEU A 200 3.82 -14.83 38.96
C LEU A 200 4.44 -15.66 40.08
N ALA A 201 4.29 -15.25 41.33
CA ALA A 201 4.78 -15.99 42.48
C ALA A 201 3.97 -17.30 42.69
N GLN A 202 2.65 -17.26 42.49
CA GLN A 202 1.79 -18.45 42.50
C GLN A 202 2.17 -19.43 41.37
N ARG A 203 2.34 -18.93 40.14
CA ARG A 203 2.73 -19.73 38.98
C ARG A 203 4.07 -20.44 39.20
N LYS A 204 5.08 -19.73 39.75
CA LYS A 204 6.37 -20.33 40.11
C LYS A 204 6.26 -21.41 41.19
N LYS A 205 5.29 -21.28 42.10
CA LYS A 205 5.01 -22.34 43.09
C LYS A 205 4.31 -23.55 42.45
N GLU A 206 3.45 -23.32 41.47
CA GLU A 206 2.76 -24.40 40.73
C GLU A 206 3.70 -25.12 39.76
N GLU A 207 4.62 -24.41 39.11
CA GLU A 207 5.64 -25.04 38.26
C GLU A 207 6.63 -25.91 39.04
N LYS A 208 6.79 -25.67 40.36
CA LYS A 208 7.59 -26.54 41.26
C LYS A 208 6.84 -27.78 41.72
N LYS A 209 5.52 -27.87 41.51
CA LYS A 209 4.79 -29.11 41.74
C LYS A 209 5.11 -30.09 40.62
N PRO A 210 5.43 -31.36 40.95
CA PRO A 210 5.63 -32.37 39.92
C PRO A 210 4.38 -32.40 39.02
N LYS A 211 4.57 -32.21 37.74
CA LYS A 211 3.46 -32.38 36.78
C LYS A 211 2.88 -33.78 37.00
N PRO A 212 1.54 -33.92 37.08
CA PRO A 212 0.93 -35.23 37.11
C PRO A 212 1.47 -36.04 35.94
N ALA A 213 1.97 -37.23 36.23
CA ALA A 213 2.46 -38.10 35.17
C ALA A 213 1.33 -38.30 34.17
N GLY A 214 1.52 -37.81 32.97
CA GLY A 214 0.59 -38.04 31.86
C GLY A 214 0.44 -39.57 31.63
N PRO A 215 -0.55 -40.01 30.85
CA PRO A 215 -0.66 -41.40 30.48
C PRO A 215 0.69 -41.86 29.92
N LYS A 216 1.16 -43.01 30.38
CA LYS A 216 2.43 -43.57 29.88
C LYS A 216 2.33 -43.70 28.36
N PRO A 217 3.34 -43.22 27.61
CA PRO A 217 3.34 -43.38 26.17
C PRO A 217 3.29 -44.88 25.82
N LEU A 218 2.57 -45.22 24.78
CA LEU A 218 2.46 -46.58 24.27
C LEU A 218 3.77 -47.05 23.63
N ALA A 219 4.47 -46.12 23.00
CA ALA A 219 5.78 -46.26 22.39
C ALA A 219 6.54 -44.94 22.42
N ALA A 220 7.85 -44.98 22.43
CA ALA A 220 8.71 -43.81 22.33
C ALA A 220 10.03 -44.18 21.66
N TRP A 221 10.51 -43.35 20.76
CA TRP A 221 11.78 -43.55 20.04
C TRP A 221 12.72 -42.36 20.24
N ASP A 222 13.99 -42.67 20.48
CA ASP A 222 15.08 -41.71 20.48
C ASP A 222 15.94 -41.95 19.22
N PHE A 223 15.67 -41.19 18.19
CA PHE A 223 16.38 -41.33 16.90
C PHE A 223 17.87 -41.00 16.98
N GLY A 224 18.36 -40.43 18.08
CA GLY A 224 19.78 -40.32 18.37
C GLY A 224 20.42 -41.67 18.76
N LYS A 225 19.61 -42.63 19.24
CA LYS A 225 20.07 -43.94 19.68
C LYS A 225 19.66 -45.07 18.74
N GLY A 226 18.72 -44.85 17.85
CA GLY A 226 18.28 -45.83 16.88
C GLY A 226 16.78 -45.82 16.63
N THR A 227 16.24 -46.97 16.18
CA THR A 227 14.82 -47.14 15.84
C THR A 227 14.08 -48.07 16.83
N GLU A 228 14.75 -48.44 17.92
CA GLU A 228 14.17 -49.26 18.98
C GLU A 228 13.19 -48.48 19.85
N ASP A 229 12.10 -49.12 20.25
CA ASP A 229 11.11 -48.54 21.15
C ASP A 229 11.66 -48.57 22.58
N LEU A 230 11.73 -47.38 23.21
CA LEU A 230 12.25 -47.22 24.58
C LEU A 230 11.24 -47.60 25.68
N VAL A 231 9.98 -47.87 25.33
CA VAL A 231 8.88 -48.08 26.28
C VAL A 231 8.27 -49.46 26.14
N GLY A 232 8.15 -49.94 24.92
CA GLY A 232 7.51 -51.21 24.59
C GLY A 232 8.31 -52.03 23.58
N ASN A 233 7.61 -52.78 22.72
CA ASN A 233 8.21 -53.62 21.70
C ASN A 233 7.86 -53.20 20.26
N LEU A 234 7.49 -51.92 20.07
CA LEU A 234 7.10 -51.36 18.76
C LEU A 234 8.33 -50.77 18.04
N ASN A 235 9.30 -51.60 17.71
CA ASN A 235 10.47 -51.18 16.98
C ASN A 235 10.10 -50.70 15.57
N LEU A 236 10.72 -49.61 15.11
CA LEU A 236 10.47 -49.06 13.80
C LEU A 236 11.32 -49.76 12.75
N ASN A 237 10.65 -50.37 11.77
CA ASN A 237 11.29 -50.89 10.57
C ASN A 237 11.19 -49.80 9.47
N LEU A 238 12.34 -49.27 9.05
CA LEU A 238 12.39 -48.27 8.01
C LEU A 238 12.25 -48.94 6.65
N HIS A 239 11.32 -48.45 5.82
CA HIS A 239 11.09 -48.94 4.46
C HIS A 239 11.26 -47.81 3.44
N GLY A 240 11.60 -48.15 2.21
CA GLY A 240 11.79 -47.21 1.13
C GLY A 240 12.97 -46.25 1.36
N THR A 241 12.74 -44.97 1.24
CA THR A 241 13.74 -43.93 1.41
C THR A 241 13.78 -43.34 2.83
N ALA A 242 12.96 -43.85 3.74
CA ALA A 242 12.97 -43.42 5.14
C ALA A 242 14.33 -43.71 5.79
N LYS A 243 14.92 -42.73 6.44
CA LYS A 243 16.21 -42.85 7.12
C LYS A 243 16.30 -42.00 8.37
N VAL A 244 17.11 -42.43 9.32
CA VAL A 244 17.49 -41.63 10.48
C VAL A 244 18.79 -40.91 10.19
N LYS A 245 18.80 -39.59 10.35
CA LYS A 245 19.98 -38.75 10.21
C LYS A 245 19.98 -37.64 11.24
N ASN A 246 21.10 -37.46 11.95
CA ASN A 246 21.28 -36.41 12.97
C ASN A 246 20.19 -36.47 14.09
N GLY A 247 19.80 -37.63 14.53
CA GLY A 247 18.78 -37.78 15.57
C GLY A 247 17.34 -37.50 15.12
N MET A 248 17.09 -37.43 13.82
CA MET A 248 15.75 -37.20 13.24
C MET A 248 15.38 -38.27 12.23
N LEU A 249 14.12 -38.69 12.25
CA LEU A 249 13.52 -39.53 11.21
C LEU A 249 13.18 -38.63 10.01
N ILE A 250 13.73 -38.95 8.85
CA ILE A 250 13.47 -38.26 7.60
C ILE A 250 12.58 -39.14 6.74
N LEU A 251 11.42 -38.62 6.36
CA LEU A 251 10.46 -39.19 5.44
C LEU A 251 10.38 -38.26 4.20
N ASP A 252 10.60 -38.81 3.03
CA ASP A 252 10.60 -38.00 1.79
C ASP A 252 9.23 -37.96 1.08
N GLY A 253 8.22 -38.56 1.66
CA GLY A 253 6.85 -38.51 1.16
C GLY A 253 6.58 -39.26 -0.15
N ARG A 254 7.45 -40.21 -0.53
CA ARG A 254 7.24 -41.11 -1.68
C ARG A 254 6.79 -42.48 -1.25
#